data_955d31055ea6001d8907cbb458bed8d6
#
_entry.id   955d31055ea6001d8907cbb458bed8d6
#
_cell.length_a   1.000
_cell.length_b   1.000
_cell.length_c   1.000
_cell.angle_alpha   90.00
_cell.angle_beta   90.00
_cell.angle_gamma   90.00
#
_symmetry.space_group_name_H-M   'P 1'
#
loop_
_entity.id
_entity.type
_entity.pdbx_description
1 polymer ?
#
loop_
_entity_poly.entity_id
_entity_poly.type
_entity_poly.pdbx_seq_one_letter_code
_entity_poly.pdbx_strand_id
1 'polypeptide(L)'
;MPSEWLLLATLVFAAYGAGQVWLVQLSSYPLWRFVGADEFRAYHAAWWRSIWGVVLAPAGLTAMASVLMIWLRPPRIASFEIWVGVGLQAALLVGTAVWWGPLMARLGAQTGGLDPKRYRTLLGTHWLRVAIVTAYALLIGRMTAEALGL
;
A
#
# COMPACT_ATOMS: atom_id res chain seq x y z
N MET A 1 -11.88 22.79 -10.30
CA MET A 1 -11.93 23.00 -8.82
C MET A 1 -12.13 21.71 -8.02
N PRO A 2 -13.25 20.97 -8.00
CA PRO A 2 -13.37 19.74 -7.18
C PRO A 2 -12.36 18.67 -7.57
N SER A 3 -12.08 18.51 -8.86
CA SER A 3 -11.14 17.52 -9.40
C SER A 3 -9.68 17.77 -9.02
N GLU A 4 -9.27 19.03 -8.92
CA GLU A 4 -7.90 19.42 -8.53
C GLU A 4 -7.68 19.14 -7.03
N TRP A 5 -8.67 19.44 -6.18
CA TRP A 5 -8.61 19.12 -4.76
C TRP A 5 -8.60 17.61 -4.53
N LEU A 6 -9.37 16.84 -5.30
CA LEU A 6 -9.33 15.38 -5.25
C LEU A 6 -7.94 14.86 -5.62
N LEU A 7 -7.33 15.42 -6.68
CA LEU A 7 -5.99 15.03 -7.12
C LEU A 7 -4.92 15.35 -6.06
N LEU A 8 -4.98 16.55 -5.46
CA LEU A 8 -4.06 16.95 -4.38
C LEU A 8 -4.22 16.06 -3.14
N ALA A 9 -5.45 15.78 -2.71
CA ALA A 9 -5.71 14.86 -1.62
C ALA A 9 -5.17 13.46 -1.92
N THR A 10 -5.38 12.99 -3.15
CA THR A 10 -4.85 11.69 -3.60
C THR A 10 -3.33 11.67 -3.59
N LEU A 11 -2.66 12.77 -3.97
CA LEU A 11 -1.20 12.88 -3.91
C LEU A 11 -0.69 12.73 -2.48
N VAL A 12 -1.33 13.39 -1.51
CA VAL A 12 -0.95 13.29 -0.09
C VAL A 12 -1.05 11.84 0.39
N PHE A 13 -2.16 11.15 0.11
CA PHE A 13 -2.32 9.75 0.50
C PHE A 13 -1.40 8.81 -0.27
N ALA A 14 -1.13 9.07 -1.54
CA ALA A 14 -0.21 8.28 -2.35
C ALA A 14 1.24 8.40 -1.84
N ALA A 15 1.69 9.63 -1.53
CA ALA A 15 3.00 9.88 -0.94
C ALA A 15 3.14 9.24 0.45
N TYR A 16 2.12 9.36 1.29
CA TYR A 16 2.06 8.69 2.59
C TYR A 16 2.18 7.17 2.43
N GLY A 17 1.39 6.57 1.53
CA GLY A 17 1.43 5.13 1.25
C GLY A 17 2.78 4.67 0.74
N ALA A 18 3.43 5.45 -0.15
CA ALA A 18 4.78 5.17 -0.63
C ALA A 18 5.79 5.18 0.52
N GLY A 19 5.84 6.23 1.33
CA GLY A 19 6.73 6.28 2.51
C GLY A 19 6.51 5.10 3.45
N GLN A 20 5.26 4.73 3.67
CA GLN A 20 4.89 3.64 4.56
C GLN A 20 5.33 2.26 4.07
N VAL A 21 5.13 1.93 2.77
CA VAL A 21 5.57 0.61 2.27
C VAL A 21 7.09 0.47 2.29
N TRP A 22 7.83 1.56 2.06
CA TRP A 22 9.28 1.59 2.22
C TRP A 22 9.70 1.38 3.68
N LEU A 23 9.05 2.06 4.63
CA LEU A 23 9.30 1.87 6.06
C LEU A 23 9.04 0.42 6.49
N VAL A 24 7.93 -0.16 6.04
CA VAL A 24 7.59 -1.55 6.36
C VAL A 24 8.61 -2.52 5.77
N GLN A 25 9.04 -2.32 4.52
CA GLN A 25 10.01 -3.17 3.83
C GLN A 25 11.40 -3.12 4.47
N LEU A 26 11.88 -1.93 4.79
CA LEU A 26 13.26 -1.73 5.21
C LEU A 26 13.45 -1.78 6.73
N SER A 27 12.40 -1.56 7.50
CA SER A 27 12.49 -1.49 8.96
C SER A 27 11.55 -2.49 9.64
N SER A 28 10.23 -2.35 9.47
CA SER A 28 9.26 -3.10 10.27
C SER A 28 9.42 -4.62 10.10
N TYR A 29 9.37 -5.13 8.88
CA TYR A 29 9.50 -6.57 8.64
C TYR A 29 10.88 -7.14 9.02
N PRO A 30 12.03 -6.51 8.69
CA PRO A 30 13.33 -7.01 9.11
C PRO A 30 13.49 -7.14 10.63
N LEU A 31 12.82 -6.31 11.41
CA LEU A 31 12.87 -6.36 12.87
C LEU A 31 12.11 -7.55 13.47
N TRP A 32 11.18 -8.16 12.74
CA TRP A 32 10.44 -9.34 13.24
C TRP A 32 11.35 -10.51 13.62
N ARG A 33 12.50 -10.66 12.98
CA ARG A 33 13.49 -11.72 13.29
C ARG A 33 14.08 -11.63 14.70
N PHE A 34 13.98 -10.46 15.34
CA PHE A 34 14.47 -10.23 16.69
C PHE A 34 13.39 -10.43 17.77
N VAL A 35 12.16 -10.72 17.38
CA VAL A 35 11.08 -11.04 18.31
C VAL A 35 11.23 -12.50 18.75
N GLY A 36 11.21 -12.74 20.06
CA GLY A 36 11.30 -14.08 20.64
C GLY A 36 10.19 -15.00 20.13
N ALA A 37 10.46 -16.31 20.12
CA ALA A 37 9.52 -17.28 19.58
C ALA A 37 8.18 -17.30 20.34
N ASP A 38 8.23 -17.15 21.66
CA ASP A 38 7.04 -17.18 22.52
C ASP A 38 6.23 -15.88 22.41
N GLU A 39 6.88 -14.76 22.15
CA GLU A 39 6.27 -13.42 22.03
C GLU A 39 5.74 -13.12 20.63
N PHE A 40 6.23 -13.81 19.61
CA PHE A 40 5.95 -13.47 18.20
C PHE A 40 4.46 -13.41 17.88
N ARG A 41 3.67 -14.35 18.40
CA ARG A 41 2.22 -14.38 18.16
C ARG A 41 1.50 -13.17 18.77
N ALA A 42 1.84 -12.79 19.99
CA ALA A 42 1.26 -11.62 20.65
C ALA A 42 1.69 -10.32 19.96
N TYR A 43 2.97 -10.22 19.63
CA TYR A 43 3.51 -9.10 18.87
C TYR A 43 2.82 -8.94 17.49
N HIS A 44 2.73 -10.01 16.70
CA HIS A 44 2.08 -9.99 15.40
C HIS A 44 0.60 -9.59 15.49
N ALA A 45 -0.12 -10.08 16.49
CA ALA A 45 -1.52 -9.71 16.73
C ALA A 45 -1.67 -8.21 17.07
N ALA A 46 -0.76 -7.67 17.88
CA ALA A 46 -0.74 -6.23 18.20
C ALA A 46 -0.40 -5.40 16.98
N TRP A 47 0.63 -5.78 16.23
CA TRP A 47 1.03 -5.15 14.97
C TRP A 47 -0.12 -5.18 13.95
N TRP A 48 -0.80 -6.31 13.78
CA TRP A 48 -1.93 -6.44 12.86
C TRP A 48 -3.09 -5.50 13.19
N ARG A 49 -3.40 -5.32 14.47
CA ARG A 49 -4.43 -4.35 14.90
C ARG A 49 -4.06 -2.91 14.53
N SER A 50 -2.79 -2.53 14.65
CA SER A 50 -2.35 -1.17 14.33
C SER A 50 -2.40 -0.88 12.82
N ILE A 51 -2.23 -1.90 11.97
CA ILE A 51 -2.22 -1.78 10.51
C ILE A 51 -3.55 -1.26 9.95
N TRP A 52 -4.67 -1.52 10.59
CA TRP A 52 -5.98 -1.09 10.11
C TRP A 52 -6.07 0.43 9.94
N GLY A 53 -5.71 1.17 10.97
CA GLY A 53 -5.78 2.63 10.93
C GLY A 53 -4.65 3.30 10.16
N VAL A 54 -3.46 2.70 10.23
CA VAL A 54 -2.24 3.32 9.68
C VAL A 54 -2.01 2.93 8.22
N VAL A 55 -2.39 1.73 7.79
CA VAL A 55 -2.16 1.25 6.41
C VAL A 55 -3.44 1.08 5.63
N LEU A 56 -4.38 0.29 6.15
CA LEU A 56 -5.52 -0.15 5.35
C LEU A 56 -6.54 0.96 5.11
N ALA A 57 -6.81 1.81 6.10
CA ALA A 57 -7.72 2.93 5.93
C ALA A 57 -7.19 3.96 4.91
N PRO A 58 -5.93 4.47 5.00
CA PRO A 58 -5.37 5.34 3.96
C PRO A 58 -5.30 4.68 2.58
N ALA A 59 -4.96 3.38 2.49
CA ALA A 59 -4.95 2.66 1.22
C ALA A 59 -6.36 2.55 0.61
N GLY A 60 -7.39 2.31 1.43
CA GLY A 60 -8.78 2.31 1.00
C GLY A 60 -9.24 3.68 0.47
N LEU A 61 -8.87 4.76 1.17
CA LEU A 61 -9.14 6.13 0.72
C LEU A 61 -8.43 6.44 -0.61
N THR A 62 -7.19 5.99 -0.78
CA THR A 62 -6.44 6.15 -2.03
C THR A 62 -7.12 5.40 -3.19
N ALA A 63 -7.55 4.16 -2.97
CA ALA A 63 -8.24 3.36 -3.96
C ALA A 63 -9.60 4.00 -4.34
N MET A 64 -10.36 4.46 -3.35
CA MET A 64 -11.63 5.16 -3.58
C MET A 64 -11.42 6.46 -4.37
N ALA A 65 -10.41 7.25 -4.03
CA ALA A 65 -10.07 8.48 -4.76
C ALA A 65 -9.69 8.19 -6.21
N SER A 66 -8.92 7.10 -6.46
CA SER A 66 -8.59 6.66 -7.83
C SER A 66 -9.84 6.34 -8.65
N VAL A 67 -10.80 5.66 -8.05
CA VAL A 67 -12.08 5.34 -8.72
C VAL A 67 -12.91 6.60 -8.97
N LEU A 68 -12.97 7.52 -8.00
CA LEU A 68 -13.68 8.79 -8.16
C LEU A 68 -13.12 9.65 -9.28
N MET A 69 -11.81 9.59 -9.55
CA MET A 69 -11.18 10.31 -10.67
C MET A 69 -11.70 9.87 -12.06
N ILE A 70 -12.36 8.72 -12.18
CA ILE A 70 -13.00 8.31 -13.45
C ILE A 70 -14.08 9.33 -13.85
N TRP A 71 -14.85 9.83 -12.89
CA TRP A 71 -15.93 10.80 -13.12
C TRP A 71 -15.51 12.24 -12.88
N LEU A 72 -14.56 12.47 -11.95
CA LEU A 72 -14.08 13.80 -11.56
C LEU A 72 -12.68 14.07 -12.14
N ARG A 73 -12.46 13.67 -13.39
CA ARG A 73 -11.17 13.82 -14.06
C ARG A 73 -10.80 15.29 -14.25
N PRO A 74 -9.58 15.73 -13.86
CA PRO A 74 -9.07 17.06 -14.20
C PRO A 74 -8.94 17.22 -15.72
N PRO A 75 -9.26 18.39 -16.28
CA PRO A 75 -9.37 18.59 -17.74
C PRO A 75 -8.08 18.27 -18.54
N ARG A 76 -6.91 18.44 -17.90
CA ARG A 76 -5.60 18.23 -18.54
C ARG A 76 -5.11 16.80 -18.48
N ILE A 77 -5.72 15.95 -17.65
CA ILE A 77 -5.26 14.58 -17.42
C ILE A 77 -5.90 13.62 -18.44
N ALA A 78 -5.07 12.81 -19.09
CA ALA A 78 -5.55 11.81 -20.03
C ALA A 78 -6.32 10.68 -19.35
N SER A 79 -7.40 10.19 -19.98
CA SER A 79 -8.19 9.07 -19.42
C SER A 79 -7.34 7.82 -19.17
N PHE A 80 -6.36 7.57 -20.03
CA PHE A 80 -5.46 6.43 -19.89
C PHE A 80 -4.72 6.44 -18.55
N GLU A 81 -4.27 7.59 -18.05
CA GLU A 81 -3.55 7.71 -16.79
C GLU A 81 -4.44 7.37 -15.60
N ILE A 82 -5.70 7.80 -15.64
CA ILE A 82 -6.69 7.42 -14.63
C ILE A 82 -6.84 5.90 -14.58
N TRP A 83 -6.99 5.24 -15.75
CA TRP A 83 -7.13 3.80 -15.81
C TRP A 83 -5.88 3.04 -15.39
N VAL A 84 -4.68 3.57 -15.67
CA VAL A 84 -3.42 3.01 -15.13
C VAL A 84 -3.41 3.11 -13.61
N GLY A 85 -3.80 4.25 -13.04
CA GLY A 85 -3.91 4.43 -11.58
C GLY A 85 -4.89 3.45 -10.94
N VAL A 86 -6.09 3.32 -11.51
CA VAL A 86 -7.10 2.35 -11.06
C VAL A 86 -6.57 0.92 -11.15
N GLY A 87 -5.89 0.57 -12.25
CA GLY A 87 -5.28 -0.74 -12.45
C GLY A 87 -4.22 -1.07 -11.39
N LEU A 88 -3.35 -0.11 -11.05
CA LEU A 88 -2.35 -0.28 -9.99
C LEU A 88 -3.01 -0.50 -8.62
N GLN A 89 -4.06 0.25 -8.30
CA GLN A 89 -4.82 0.07 -7.05
C GLN A 89 -5.55 -1.28 -7.03
N ALA A 90 -6.16 -1.69 -8.14
CA ALA A 90 -6.79 -3.00 -8.25
C ALA A 90 -5.78 -4.14 -8.07
N ALA A 91 -4.60 -4.05 -8.70
CA ALA A 91 -3.53 -5.04 -8.54
C ALA A 91 -3.06 -5.13 -7.07
N LEU A 92 -2.93 -3.98 -6.38
CA LEU A 92 -2.58 -3.92 -4.97
C LEU A 92 -3.63 -4.58 -4.08
N LEU A 93 -4.92 -4.28 -4.31
CA LEU A 93 -6.03 -4.84 -3.53
C LEU A 93 -6.18 -6.34 -3.75
N VAL A 94 -6.16 -6.79 -5.02
CA VAL A 94 -6.22 -8.22 -5.37
C VAL A 94 -5.03 -8.97 -4.79
N GLY A 95 -3.81 -8.47 -4.98
CA GLY A 95 -2.61 -9.07 -4.41
C GLY A 95 -2.64 -9.14 -2.89
N THR A 96 -3.25 -8.12 -2.24
CA THR A 96 -3.44 -8.13 -0.79
C THR A 96 -4.45 -9.20 -0.38
N ALA A 97 -5.58 -9.31 -1.07
CA ALA A 97 -6.64 -10.26 -0.72
C ALA A 97 -6.22 -11.72 -0.98
N VAL A 98 -5.58 -12.00 -2.12
CA VAL A 98 -5.28 -13.39 -2.53
C VAL A 98 -3.91 -13.90 -2.06
N TRP A 99 -2.96 -13.02 -1.83
CA TRP A 99 -1.57 -13.42 -1.53
C TRP A 99 -1.08 -12.93 -0.17
N TRP A 100 -0.91 -11.63 -0.01
CA TRP A 100 -0.29 -11.08 1.20
C TRP A 100 -1.16 -11.23 2.46
N GLY A 101 -2.47 -11.06 2.35
CA GLY A 101 -3.40 -11.25 3.47
C GLY A 101 -3.37 -12.68 4.02
N PRO A 102 -3.58 -13.72 3.19
CA PRO A 102 -3.44 -15.11 3.60
C PRO A 102 -2.04 -15.46 4.15
N LEU A 103 -0.97 -14.92 3.56
CA LEU A 103 0.39 -15.13 4.05
C LEU A 103 0.58 -14.53 5.44
N MET A 104 0.09 -13.32 5.68
CA MET A 104 0.11 -12.65 6.98
C MET A 104 -0.72 -13.41 8.02
N ALA A 105 -1.90 -13.87 7.67
CA ALA A 105 -2.74 -14.66 8.55
C ALA A 105 -2.05 -15.97 8.98
N ARG A 106 -1.37 -16.65 8.03
CA ARG A 106 -0.59 -17.86 8.32
C ARG A 106 0.63 -17.58 9.21
N LEU A 107 1.30 -16.43 9.04
CA LEU A 107 2.39 -16.01 9.92
C LEU A 107 1.89 -15.74 11.35
N GLY A 108 0.76 -15.06 11.50
CA GLY A 108 0.17 -14.77 12.82
C GLY A 108 -0.42 -15.98 13.56
N ALA A 109 -0.74 -17.06 12.85
CA ALA A 109 -1.30 -18.27 13.44
C ALA A 109 -0.24 -19.25 14.01
N GLN A 110 1.05 -18.94 13.84
CA GLN A 110 2.13 -19.84 14.26
C GLN A 110 2.33 -19.87 15.78
N THR A 111 2.69 -21.05 16.29
CA THR A 111 2.93 -21.27 17.74
C THR A 111 4.42 -21.44 18.08
N GLY A 112 5.30 -21.58 17.10
CA GLY A 112 6.74 -21.82 17.29
C GLY A 112 7.62 -20.66 16.83
N GLY A 113 7.11 -19.41 16.90
CA GLY A 113 7.86 -18.24 16.46
C GLY A 113 7.74 -17.98 14.96
N LEU A 114 8.64 -17.18 14.41
CA LEU A 114 8.63 -16.74 13.02
C LEU A 114 9.09 -17.87 12.08
N ASP A 115 8.19 -18.36 11.20
CA ASP A 115 8.56 -19.35 10.15
C ASP A 115 9.53 -18.73 9.13
N PRO A 116 10.76 -19.22 9.02
CA PRO A 116 11.76 -18.62 8.16
C PRO A 116 11.41 -18.68 6.66
N LYS A 117 10.65 -19.69 6.22
CA LYS A 117 10.26 -19.83 4.81
C LYS A 117 9.20 -18.82 4.43
N ARG A 118 8.13 -18.74 5.22
CA ARG A 118 7.04 -17.76 4.98
C ARG A 118 7.52 -16.33 5.14
N TYR A 119 8.39 -16.08 6.11
CA TYR A 119 8.99 -14.78 6.32
C TYR A 119 9.83 -14.32 5.11
N ARG A 120 10.69 -15.19 4.57
CA ARG A 120 11.45 -14.89 3.34
C ARG A 120 10.53 -14.65 2.14
N THR A 121 9.47 -15.43 2.01
CA THR A 121 8.45 -15.21 0.97
C THR A 121 7.79 -13.85 1.12
N LEU A 122 7.43 -13.46 2.36
CA LEU A 122 6.87 -12.14 2.63
C LEU A 122 7.84 -11.04 2.21
N LEU A 123 9.08 -11.06 2.69
CA LEU A 123 10.09 -10.06 2.37
C LEU A 123 10.35 -9.93 0.87
N GLY A 124 10.47 -11.06 0.16
CA GLY A 124 10.73 -11.06 -1.27
C GLY A 124 9.55 -10.55 -2.09
N THR A 125 8.35 -11.00 -1.78
CA THR A 125 7.15 -10.60 -2.55
C THR A 125 6.65 -9.20 -2.19
N HIS A 126 6.96 -8.69 -1.01
CA HIS A 126 6.58 -7.33 -0.62
C HIS A 126 7.26 -6.24 -1.47
N TRP A 127 8.41 -6.53 -2.09
CA TRP A 127 9.03 -5.64 -3.07
C TRP A 127 8.12 -5.33 -4.25
N LEU A 128 7.27 -6.28 -4.68
CA LEU A 128 6.26 -6.00 -5.70
C LEU A 128 5.23 -4.97 -5.20
N ARG A 129 4.82 -5.06 -3.94
CA ARG A 129 3.95 -4.05 -3.33
C ARG A 129 4.62 -2.68 -3.29
N VAL A 130 5.89 -2.63 -2.89
CA VAL A 130 6.70 -1.39 -2.90
C VAL A 130 6.73 -0.78 -4.29
N ALA A 131 7.00 -1.59 -5.33
CA ALA A 131 7.04 -1.13 -6.71
C ALA A 131 5.68 -0.57 -7.18
N ILE A 132 4.57 -1.28 -6.93
CA ILE A 132 3.22 -0.86 -7.32
C ILE A 132 2.85 0.48 -6.64
N VAL A 133 3.04 0.59 -5.33
CA VAL A 133 2.66 1.80 -4.57
C VAL A 133 3.55 2.98 -4.95
N THR A 134 4.85 2.75 -5.18
CA THR A 134 5.77 3.80 -5.63
C THR A 134 5.41 4.28 -7.04
N ALA A 135 5.15 3.35 -7.97
CA ALA A 135 4.72 3.69 -9.32
C ALA A 135 3.41 4.50 -9.32
N TYR A 136 2.46 4.12 -8.46
CA TYR A 136 1.22 4.86 -8.29
C TYR A 136 1.49 6.29 -7.76
N ALA A 137 2.32 6.45 -6.73
CA ALA A 137 2.65 7.77 -6.18
C ALA A 137 3.34 8.67 -7.21
N LEU A 138 4.25 8.12 -8.02
CA LEU A 138 4.90 8.84 -9.11
C LEU A 138 3.89 9.25 -10.20
N LEU A 139 2.97 8.37 -10.58
CA LEU A 139 1.90 8.68 -11.53
C LEU A 139 1.04 9.85 -11.04
N ILE A 140 0.56 9.80 -9.79
CA ILE A 140 -0.25 10.87 -9.21
C ILE A 140 0.56 12.17 -9.10
N GLY A 141 1.83 12.10 -8.72
CA GLY A 141 2.73 13.25 -8.68
C GLY A 141 2.86 13.93 -10.05
N ARG A 142 3.08 13.14 -11.12
CA ARG A 142 3.14 13.63 -12.50
C ARG A 142 1.81 14.25 -12.93
N MET A 143 0.69 13.56 -12.68
CA MET A 143 -0.64 14.09 -13.01
C MET A 143 -0.90 15.43 -12.29
N THR A 144 -0.45 15.55 -11.03
CA THR A 144 -0.58 16.79 -10.27
C THR A 144 0.27 17.92 -10.86
N ALA A 145 1.51 17.66 -11.23
CA ALA A 145 2.38 18.63 -11.89
C ALA A 145 1.75 19.11 -13.20
N GLU A 146 1.24 18.20 -14.03
CA GLU A 146 0.58 18.53 -15.29
C GLU A 146 -0.70 19.35 -15.08
N ALA A 147 -1.51 19.02 -14.07
CA ALA A 147 -2.71 19.78 -13.74
C ALA A 147 -2.40 21.23 -13.28
N LEU A 148 -1.24 21.42 -12.62
CA LEU A 148 -0.76 22.72 -12.17
C LEU A 148 -0.02 23.49 -13.28
N GLY A 149 0.28 22.86 -14.41
CA GLY A 149 1.01 23.47 -15.53
C GLY A 149 2.51 23.58 -15.31
N LEU A 150 3.08 22.68 -14.47
CA LEU A 150 4.52 22.57 -14.19
C LEU A 150 5.21 21.64 -15.19
#